data_50f85f7ecc44a7f516c4d826b92dc99d
#
_entry.id   50f85f7ecc44a7f516c4d826b92dc99d
#
_cell.length_a   1.000
_cell.length_b   1.000
_cell.length_c   1.000
_cell.angle_alpha   90.00
_cell.angle_beta   90.00
_cell.angle_gamma   90.00
#
_symmetry.space_group_name_H-M   'P 1'
#
loop_
_entity.id
_entity.type
_entity.pdbx_description
1 polymer ?
#
loop_
_entity_poly.entity_id
_entity_poly.type
_entity_poly.pdbx_seq_one_letter_code
_entity_poly.pdbx_strand_id
1 'polypeptide(L)'
;DRYAIGDWIEVDGVEGEVMDVGLFSTQLRCVDQRVDTLDNSGIRQLRNLTKLRSGSLVTFVISHQQPSIDAVLAVLWDQIAAFMDDPDWSHRLLSSPVLRGVRRTTPMGVQLEVLLLTHSGEQWVCEREFQLRVLRSFESHGIRLADGLELSAWRQAPKQSHGNAGFGSEASTI
;
A
#
# COMPACT_ATOMS: atom_id res chain seq x y z
N ASP A 1 22.06 -6.70 9.24
CA ASP A 1 21.93 -5.67 8.20
C ASP A 1 20.50 -5.15 8.16
N ARG A 2 20.34 -3.83 7.99
CA ARG A 2 19.01 -3.21 7.88
C ARG A 2 18.37 -3.55 6.54
N TYR A 3 19.16 -3.65 5.48
CA TYR A 3 18.78 -4.03 4.12
C TYR A 3 19.99 -4.63 3.38
N ALA A 4 19.71 -5.28 2.26
CA ALA A 4 20.71 -5.91 1.39
C ALA A 4 20.36 -5.61 -0.09
N ILE A 5 21.30 -5.89 -1.00
CA ILE A 5 21.07 -5.83 -2.44
C ILE A 5 19.90 -6.76 -2.79
N GLY A 6 18.96 -6.29 -3.58
CA GLY A 6 17.72 -6.96 -3.95
C GLY A 6 16.53 -6.72 -3.00
N ASP A 7 16.76 -6.13 -1.82
CA ASP A 7 15.65 -5.67 -0.98
C ASP A 7 14.94 -4.47 -1.64
N TRP A 8 13.64 -4.41 -1.48
CA TRP A 8 12.87 -3.22 -1.82
C TRP A 8 12.69 -2.36 -0.57
N ILE A 9 13.18 -1.13 -0.61
CA ILE A 9 13.17 -0.23 0.55
C ILE A 9 12.55 1.12 0.22
N GLU A 10 12.03 1.77 1.25
CA GLU A 10 11.61 3.18 1.22
C GLU A 10 12.55 3.97 2.15
N VAL A 11 13.19 4.99 1.61
CA VAL A 11 14.10 5.88 2.33
C VAL A 11 13.70 7.32 2.08
N ASP A 12 13.32 8.03 3.15
CA ASP A 12 12.94 9.46 3.11
C ASP A 12 11.93 9.81 1.98
N GLY A 13 11.03 8.85 1.66
CA GLY A 13 10.00 8.99 0.63
C GLY A 13 10.43 8.58 -0.78
N VAL A 14 11.66 8.07 -0.96
CA VAL A 14 12.12 7.41 -2.18
C VAL A 14 11.98 5.91 -2.02
N GLU A 15 11.30 5.26 -2.95
CA GLU A 15 11.03 3.81 -2.92
C GLU A 15 11.71 3.14 -4.11
N GLY A 16 12.45 2.04 -3.85
CA GLY A 16 13.14 1.30 -4.90
C GLY A 16 13.83 0.03 -4.43
N GLU A 17 14.28 -0.76 -5.41
CA GLU A 17 15.11 -1.94 -5.21
C GLU A 17 16.57 -1.52 -4.96
N VAL A 18 17.18 -2.08 -3.95
CA VAL A 18 18.60 -1.85 -3.63
C VAL A 18 19.48 -2.51 -4.69
N MET A 19 20.15 -1.70 -5.48
CA MET A 19 21.08 -2.14 -6.53
C MET A 19 22.49 -2.32 -6.03
N ASP A 20 22.94 -1.39 -5.16
CA ASP A 20 24.28 -1.38 -4.59
C ASP A 20 24.26 -0.74 -3.21
N VAL A 21 25.14 -1.25 -2.33
CA VAL A 21 25.36 -0.73 -0.98
C VAL A 21 26.83 -0.47 -0.78
N GLY A 22 27.22 0.79 -0.99
CA GLY A 22 28.57 1.26 -0.75
C GLY A 22 28.79 1.74 0.68
N LEU A 23 30.03 2.14 0.98
CA LEU A 23 30.39 2.68 2.30
C LEU A 23 29.69 4.01 2.58
N PHE A 24 29.55 4.88 1.57
CA PHE A 24 28.99 6.22 1.71
C PHE A 24 27.63 6.41 1.05
N SER A 25 27.28 5.56 0.09
CA SER A 25 26.05 5.69 -0.68
C SER A 25 25.37 4.35 -0.92
N THR A 26 24.06 4.41 -1.11
CA THR A 26 23.20 3.30 -1.53
C THR A 26 22.50 3.70 -2.82
N GLN A 27 22.45 2.80 -3.81
CA GLN A 27 21.75 3.02 -5.06
C GLN A 27 20.41 2.26 -5.06
N LEU A 28 19.34 2.97 -5.38
CA LEU A 28 18.00 2.42 -5.50
C LEU A 28 17.52 2.54 -6.95
N ARG A 29 16.97 1.45 -7.50
CA ARG A 29 16.23 1.45 -8.75
C ARG A 29 14.75 1.61 -8.45
N CYS A 30 14.18 2.74 -8.82
CA CYS A 30 12.75 3.02 -8.67
C CYS A 30 11.91 2.24 -9.69
N VAL A 31 10.57 2.23 -9.50
CA VAL A 31 9.61 1.54 -10.40
C VAL A 31 9.71 2.06 -11.85
N ASP A 32 9.99 3.35 -12.03
CA ASP A 32 10.17 4.01 -13.33
C ASP A 32 11.56 3.78 -13.96
N GLN A 33 12.36 2.85 -13.39
CA GLN A 33 13.74 2.50 -13.80
C GLN A 33 14.78 3.59 -13.55
N ARG A 34 14.41 4.70 -12.94
CA ARG A 34 15.35 5.71 -12.45
C ARG A 34 16.21 5.10 -11.34
N VAL A 35 17.50 5.48 -11.32
CA VAL A 35 18.41 5.10 -10.25
C VAL A 35 18.71 6.31 -9.39
N ASP A 36 18.29 6.25 -8.15
CA ASP A 36 18.57 7.26 -7.13
C ASP A 36 19.78 6.84 -6.29
N THR A 37 20.73 7.74 -6.12
CA THR A 37 21.88 7.53 -5.24
C THR A 37 21.66 8.31 -3.94
N LEU A 38 21.58 7.59 -2.84
CA LEU A 38 21.34 8.15 -1.51
C LEU A 38 22.63 8.15 -0.70
N ASP A 39 22.92 9.27 -0.02
CA ASP A 39 24.01 9.34 0.95
C ASP A 39 23.60 8.58 2.23
N ASN A 40 24.38 7.57 2.62
CA ASN A 40 24.09 6.74 3.79
C ASN A 40 24.03 7.57 5.10
N SER A 41 24.80 8.66 5.18
CA SER A 41 24.81 9.56 6.34
C SER A 41 23.54 10.41 6.45
N GLY A 42 22.84 10.62 5.32
CA GLY A 42 21.60 11.37 5.22
C GLY A 42 20.34 10.58 5.55
N ILE A 43 20.41 9.24 5.60
CA ILE A 43 19.24 8.38 5.81
C ILE A 43 18.70 8.56 7.22
N ARG A 44 17.52 9.16 7.35
CA ARG A 44 16.84 9.38 8.62
C ARG A 44 15.79 8.31 8.90
N GLN A 45 14.99 7.98 7.90
CA GLN A 45 13.95 6.95 8.01
C GLN A 45 14.13 5.92 6.90
N LEU A 46 14.12 4.65 7.28
CA LEU A 46 14.23 3.52 6.38
C LEU A 46 13.12 2.52 6.70
N ARG A 47 12.40 2.08 5.68
CA ARG A 47 11.46 0.95 5.72
C ARG A 47 11.93 -0.11 4.75
N ASN A 48 12.06 -1.33 5.20
CA ASN A 48 12.31 -2.47 4.33
C ASN A 48 10.98 -3.17 4.03
N LEU A 49 10.60 -3.22 2.76
CA LEU A 49 9.29 -3.69 2.31
C LEU A 49 9.29 -5.18 1.93
N THR A 50 10.47 -5.80 1.83
CA THR A 50 10.63 -7.18 1.35
C THR A 50 11.38 -8.11 2.29
N LYS A 51 11.97 -7.59 3.36
CA LYS A 51 12.77 -8.40 4.29
C LYS A 51 11.89 -9.41 5.03
N LEU A 52 12.17 -10.70 4.86
CA LEU A 52 11.50 -11.85 5.48
C LEU A 52 10.12 -12.19 4.93
N ARG A 53 9.22 -11.23 4.80
CA ARG A 53 7.86 -11.39 4.26
C ARG A 53 7.33 -10.04 3.84
N SER A 54 6.47 -10.06 2.84
CA SER A 54 5.82 -8.86 2.34
C SER A 54 4.33 -8.92 2.59
N GLY A 55 3.71 -7.77 2.76
CA GLY A 55 2.27 -7.67 2.94
C GLY A 55 1.69 -6.53 2.11
N SER A 56 0.49 -6.73 1.61
CA SER A 56 -0.29 -5.70 0.94
C SER A 56 -1.66 -5.57 1.59
N LEU A 57 -2.10 -4.34 1.80
CA LEU A 57 -3.42 -4.03 2.32
C LEU A 57 -4.30 -3.53 1.18
N VAL A 58 -5.08 -4.44 0.62
CA VAL A 58 -6.02 -4.12 -0.45
C VAL A 58 -7.24 -3.44 0.14
N THR A 59 -7.55 -2.25 -0.36
CA THR A 59 -8.65 -1.43 0.13
C THR A 59 -9.69 -1.22 -0.96
N PHE A 60 -10.95 -1.44 -0.61
CA PHE A 60 -12.10 -1.15 -1.45
C PHE A 60 -12.98 -0.12 -0.77
N VAL A 61 -13.47 0.87 -1.52
CA VAL A 61 -14.47 1.82 -1.02
C VAL A 61 -15.74 1.60 -1.82
N ILE A 62 -16.75 1.07 -1.15
CA ILE A 62 -18.06 0.77 -1.75
C ILE A 62 -19.05 1.89 -1.46
N SER A 63 -19.97 2.14 -2.39
CA SER A 63 -21.05 3.11 -2.22
C SER A 63 -21.95 2.74 -1.03
N HIS A 64 -22.55 3.75 -0.39
CA HIS A 64 -23.58 3.51 0.64
C HIS A 64 -24.86 2.85 0.07
N GLN A 65 -25.07 2.95 -1.25
CA GLN A 65 -26.24 2.40 -1.93
C GLN A 65 -26.01 0.93 -2.30
N GLN A 66 -25.67 0.11 -1.31
CA GLN A 66 -25.56 -1.33 -1.48
C GLN A 66 -26.83 -2.04 -1.00
N PRO A 67 -27.21 -3.16 -1.62
CA PRO A 67 -28.35 -3.95 -1.14
C PRO A 67 -28.12 -4.52 0.28
N SER A 68 -26.89 -4.90 0.60
CA SER A 68 -26.47 -5.40 1.91
C SER A 68 -24.95 -5.39 2.04
N ILE A 69 -24.43 -5.00 3.19
CA ILE A 69 -23.01 -5.12 3.50
C ILE A 69 -22.59 -6.59 3.61
N ASP A 70 -23.46 -7.44 4.13
CA ASP A 70 -23.20 -8.87 4.29
C ASP A 70 -23.03 -9.54 2.91
N ALA A 71 -23.80 -9.14 1.90
CA ALA A 71 -23.62 -9.63 0.54
C ALA A 71 -22.25 -9.24 -0.04
N VAL A 72 -21.78 -8.01 0.23
CA VAL A 72 -20.44 -7.57 -0.18
C VAL A 72 -19.35 -8.36 0.51
N LEU A 73 -19.48 -8.60 1.82
CA LEU A 73 -18.52 -9.41 2.59
C LEU A 73 -18.51 -10.87 2.12
N ALA A 74 -19.67 -11.44 1.77
CA ALA A 74 -19.76 -12.79 1.20
C ALA A 74 -18.99 -12.89 -0.13
N VAL A 75 -19.16 -11.93 -1.03
CA VAL A 75 -18.42 -11.89 -2.30
C VAL A 75 -16.90 -11.79 -2.05
N LEU A 76 -16.45 -11.03 -1.05
CA LEU A 76 -15.03 -10.96 -0.69
C LEU A 76 -14.51 -12.30 -0.15
N TRP A 77 -15.29 -13.00 0.67
CA TRP A 77 -14.93 -14.33 1.15
C TRP A 77 -14.82 -15.35 0.00
N ASP A 78 -15.75 -15.32 -0.94
CA ASP A 78 -15.70 -16.19 -2.13
C ASP A 78 -14.46 -15.92 -2.97
N GLN A 79 -14.06 -14.65 -3.13
CA GLN A 79 -12.84 -14.29 -3.86
C GLN A 79 -11.57 -14.70 -3.10
N ILE A 80 -11.55 -14.62 -1.78
CA ILE A 80 -10.44 -15.13 -0.95
C ILE A 80 -10.29 -16.63 -1.14
N ALA A 81 -11.39 -17.38 -1.06
CA ALA A 81 -11.38 -18.82 -1.28
C ALA A 81 -10.89 -19.18 -2.69
N ALA A 82 -11.43 -18.55 -3.72
CA ALA A 82 -11.04 -18.77 -5.11
C ALA A 82 -9.55 -18.42 -5.36
N PHE A 83 -9.00 -17.40 -4.69
CA PHE A 83 -7.61 -17.03 -4.81
C PHE A 83 -6.67 -18.06 -4.15
N MET A 84 -7.11 -18.67 -3.06
CA MET A 84 -6.39 -19.74 -2.38
C MET A 84 -6.45 -21.07 -3.13
N ASP A 85 -7.55 -21.35 -3.81
CA ASP A 85 -7.72 -22.58 -4.60
C ASP A 85 -6.98 -22.53 -5.93
N ASP A 86 -6.55 -21.35 -6.38
CA ASP A 86 -5.82 -21.17 -7.63
C ASP A 86 -4.32 -21.47 -7.44
N PRO A 87 -3.80 -22.57 -8.06
CA PRO A 87 -2.40 -22.97 -7.90
C PRO A 87 -1.40 -21.95 -8.46
N ASP A 88 -1.81 -21.08 -9.40
CA ASP A 88 -0.93 -20.06 -9.97
C ASP A 88 -0.68 -18.91 -8.99
N TRP A 89 -1.52 -18.77 -7.96
CA TRP A 89 -1.47 -17.67 -7.00
C TRP A 89 -1.26 -18.11 -5.56
N SER A 90 -1.84 -19.24 -5.15
CA SER A 90 -1.75 -19.72 -3.76
C SER A 90 -0.31 -19.93 -3.27
N HIS A 91 0.58 -20.42 -4.14
CA HIS A 91 2.00 -20.63 -3.81
C HIS A 91 2.78 -19.33 -3.53
N ARG A 92 2.26 -18.17 -3.94
CA ARG A 92 2.85 -16.85 -3.69
C ARG A 92 2.47 -16.30 -2.33
N LEU A 93 1.44 -16.85 -1.70
CA LEU A 93 0.93 -16.44 -0.41
C LEU A 93 1.60 -17.22 0.72
N LEU A 94 1.90 -16.54 1.81
CA LEU A 94 2.38 -17.16 3.05
C LEU A 94 1.24 -17.71 3.92
N SER A 95 0.04 -17.17 3.74
CA SER A 95 -1.19 -17.57 4.44
C SER A 95 -2.41 -17.13 3.66
N SER A 96 -3.58 -17.68 4.02
CA SER A 96 -4.85 -17.19 3.47
C SER A 96 -5.00 -15.69 3.68
N PRO A 97 -5.48 -14.94 2.68
CA PRO A 97 -5.82 -13.53 2.82
C PRO A 97 -6.79 -13.32 3.98
N VAL A 98 -6.61 -12.25 4.73
CA VAL A 98 -7.41 -11.93 5.91
C VAL A 98 -8.37 -10.80 5.58
N LEU A 99 -9.67 -11.10 5.55
CA LEU A 99 -10.70 -10.07 5.47
C LEU A 99 -10.76 -9.33 6.82
N ARG A 100 -10.34 -8.07 6.83
CA ARG A 100 -10.36 -7.21 8.02
C ARG A 100 -11.72 -6.55 8.25
N GLY A 101 -12.61 -6.67 7.27
CA GLY A 101 -13.96 -6.13 7.34
C GLY A 101 -14.03 -4.62 7.09
N VAL A 102 -15.02 -3.98 7.71
CA VAL A 102 -15.22 -2.54 7.60
C VAL A 102 -14.19 -1.81 8.45
N ARG A 103 -13.34 -1.03 7.82
CA ARG A 103 -12.37 -0.18 8.51
C ARG A 103 -13.02 1.10 9.02
N ARG A 104 -13.77 1.76 8.15
CA ARG A 104 -14.49 3.00 8.49
C ARG A 104 -15.59 3.28 7.47
N THR A 105 -16.55 4.08 7.93
CA THR A 105 -17.58 4.67 7.08
C THR A 105 -17.29 6.15 6.91
N THR A 106 -17.34 6.65 5.69
CA THR A 106 -17.09 8.04 5.31
C THR A 106 -18.27 8.57 4.51
N PRO A 107 -18.43 9.87 4.30
CA PRO A 107 -19.45 10.41 3.39
C PRO A 107 -19.36 9.86 1.97
N MET A 108 -18.16 9.45 1.54
CA MET A 108 -17.91 8.89 0.20
C MET A 108 -18.33 7.43 0.09
N GLY A 109 -18.33 6.67 1.18
CA GLY A 109 -18.64 5.25 1.17
C GLY A 109 -18.10 4.49 2.35
N VAL A 110 -18.24 3.17 2.29
CA VAL A 110 -17.75 2.22 3.29
C VAL A 110 -16.42 1.62 2.83
N GLN A 111 -15.38 1.78 3.64
CA GLN A 111 -14.05 1.26 3.36
C GLN A 111 -13.89 -0.14 3.92
N LEU A 112 -13.55 -1.09 3.05
CA LEU A 112 -13.26 -2.49 3.36
C LEU A 112 -11.78 -2.79 3.13
N GLU A 113 -11.21 -3.69 3.90
CA GLU A 113 -9.81 -4.06 3.81
C GLU A 113 -9.60 -5.57 3.80
N VAL A 114 -8.70 -6.00 2.92
CA VAL A 114 -8.17 -7.37 2.88
C VAL A 114 -6.65 -7.31 2.97
N LEU A 115 -6.06 -8.03 3.93
CA LEU A 115 -4.62 -8.16 4.09
C LEU A 115 -4.14 -9.41 3.35
N LEU A 116 -3.23 -9.23 2.42
CA LEU A 116 -2.47 -10.29 1.76
C LEU A 116 -1.09 -10.39 2.41
N LEU A 117 -0.66 -11.59 2.80
CA LEU A 117 0.71 -11.89 3.23
C LEU A 117 1.35 -12.78 2.19
N THR A 118 2.46 -12.33 1.61
CA THR A 118 3.11 -12.96 0.46
C THR A 118 4.58 -13.26 0.74
N HIS A 119 5.17 -14.09 -0.10
CA HIS A 119 6.63 -14.16 -0.21
C HIS A 119 7.19 -12.80 -0.65
N SER A 120 8.45 -12.55 -0.30
CA SER A 120 9.14 -11.28 -0.62
C SER A 120 9.09 -10.99 -2.12
N GLY A 121 8.69 -9.77 -2.48
CA GLY A 121 8.60 -9.32 -3.88
C GLY A 121 7.29 -9.65 -4.59
N GLU A 122 6.45 -10.55 -4.04
CA GLU A 122 5.20 -10.98 -4.68
C GLU A 122 3.98 -10.10 -4.33
N GLN A 123 4.11 -9.20 -3.37
CA GLN A 123 2.99 -8.42 -2.84
C GLN A 123 2.26 -7.60 -3.91
N TRP A 124 3.00 -6.93 -4.81
CA TRP A 124 2.39 -6.05 -5.82
C TRP A 124 1.66 -6.82 -6.92
N VAL A 125 2.20 -7.99 -7.28
CA VAL A 125 1.58 -8.86 -8.31
C VAL A 125 0.31 -9.48 -7.74
N CYS A 126 0.37 -10.01 -6.52
CA CYS A 126 -0.79 -10.58 -5.82
C CYS A 126 -1.86 -9.51 -5.56
N GLU A 127 -1.47 -8.30 -5.11
CA GLU A 127 -2.38 -7.18 -4.88
C GLU A 127 -3.18 -6.84 -6.13
N ARG A 128 -2.49 -6.64 -7.27
CA ARG A 128 -3.14 -6.24 -8.52
C ARG A 128 -4.10 -7.31 -9.04
N GLU A 129 -3.69 -8.57 -9.00
CA GLU A 129 -4.56 -9.68 -9.46
C GLU A 129 -5.75 -9.86 -8.53
N PHE A 130 -5.54 -9.87 -7.21
CA PHE A 130 -6.63 -9.98 -6.25
C PHE A 130 -7.62 -8.83 -6.41
N GLN A 131 -7.12 -7.60 -6.53
CA GLN A 131 -7.96 -6.42 -6.75
C GLN A 131 -8.78 -6.54 -8.04
N LEU A 132 -8.16 -7.01 -9.14
CA LEU A 132 -8.85 -7.19 -10.42
C LEU A 132 -9.98 -8.24 -10.30
N ARG A 133 -9.73 -9.36 -9.64
CA ARG A 133 -10.74 -10.42 -9.42
C ARG A 133 -11.93 -9.90 -8.61
N VAL A 134 -11.64 -9.20 -7.52
CA VAL A 134 -12.68 -8.60 -6.67
C VAL A 134 -13.50 -7.59 -7.46
N LEU A 135 -12.87 -6.70 -8.24
CA LEU A 135 -13.59 -5.70 -9.05
C LEU A 135 -14.54 -6.35 -10.06
N ARG A 136 -14.07 -7.39 -10.77
CA ARG A 136 -14.92 -8.17 -11.70
C ARG A 136 -16.09 -8.85 -10.99
N SER A 137 -15.82 -9.39 -9.80
CA SER A 137 -16.87 -10.01 -9.00
C SER A 137 -17.87 -8.99 -8.46
N PHE A 138 -17.42 -7.81 -8.04
CA PHE A 138 -18.31 -6.73 -7.64
C PHE A 138 -19.21 -6.30 -8.80
N GLU A 139 -18.66 -6.12 -10.00
CA GLU A 139 -19.42 -5.78 -11.20
C GLU A 139 -20.51 -6.83 -11.50
N SER A 140 -20.16 -8.13 -11.47
CA SER A 140 -21.09 -9.23 -11.73
C SER A 140 -22.22 -9.34 -10.69
N HIS A 141 -21.99 -8.91 -9.45
CA HIS A 141 -22.97 -8.91 -8.36
C HIS A 141 -23.68 -7.58 -8.18
N GLY A 142 -23.44 -6.60 -9.06
CA GLY A 142 -24.07 -5.27 -8.98
C GLY A 142 -23.62 -4.44 -7.77
N ILE A 143 -22.45 -4.77 -7.19
CA ILE A 143 -21.86 -4.02 -6.09
C ILE A 143 -21.19 -2.77 -6.66
N ARG A 144 -21.61 -1.60 -6.20
CA ARG A 144 -21.09 -0.32 -6.67
C ARG A 144 -19.95 0.18 -5.80
N LEU A 145 -18.86 0.58 -6.44
CA LEU A 145 -17.80 1.35 -5.79
C LEU A 145 -18.29 2.77 -5.50
N ALA A 146 -17.66 3.45 -4.56
CA ALA A 146 -17.95 4.86 -4.29
C ALA A 146 -17.56 5.72 -5.50
N ASP A 147 -18.45 6.58 -5.94
CA ASP A 147 -18.20 7.50 -7.05
C ASP A 147 -17.15 8.56 -6.65
N GLY A 148 -16.20 8.83 -7.53
CA GLY A 148 -15.26 9.95 -7.42
C GLY A 148 -13.98 9.69 -6.61
N LEU A 149 -13.67 8.44 -6.26
CA LEU A 149 -12.36 8.10 -5.66
C LEU A 149 -11.41 7.58 -6.74
N GLU A 150 -10.45 8.41 -7.13
CA GLU A 150 -9.22 7.91 -7.72
C GLU A 150 -8.48 7.09 -6.64
N LEU A 151 -8.33 5.79 -6.85
CA LEU A 151 -7.59 4.88 -5.96
C LEU A 151 -6.13 5.33 -5.70
N SER A 152 -5.63 6.25 -6.52
CA SER A 152 -4.30 6.88 -6.39
C SER A 152 -4.17 7.88 -5.23
N ALA A 153 -5.27 8.46 -4.75
CA ALA A 153 -5.23 9.50 -3.72
C ALA A 153 -4.83 8.98 -2.32
N TRP A 154 -4.86 7.67 -2.09
CA TRP A 154 -4.59 7.06 -0.78
C TRP A 154 -3.11 6.76 -0.51
N ARG A 155 -2.24 6.88 -1.52
CA ARG A 155 -0.77 6.71 -1.36
C ARG A 155 -0.05 7.94 -0.81
N GLN A 156 -0.73 9.08 -0.73
CA GLN A 156 -0.14 10.29 -0.16
C GLN A 156 -0.42 10.34 1.34
N ALA A 157 0.54 9.89 2.16
CA ALA A 157 0.57 10.27 3.56
C ALA A 157 0.54 11.81 3.65
N PRO A 158 -0.21 12.40 4.59
CA PRO A 158 -0.27 13.86 4.72
C PRO A 158 1.15 14.38 4.96
N LYS A 159 1.64 15.21 4.05
CA LYS A 159 2.82 16.03 4.31
C LYS A 159 2.48 16.91 5.50
N GLN A 160 3.07 16.65 6.64
CA GLN A 160 3.02 17.59 7.75
C GLN A 160 3.72 18.87 7.29
N SER A 161 2.93 19.88 7.01
CA SER A 161 3.44 21.23 6.83
C SER A 161 4.00 21.68 8.19
N HIS A 162 5.32 21.66 8.31
CA HIS A 162 5.99 22.37 9.39
C HIS A 162 5.77 23.85 9.12
N GLY A 163 4.76 24.41 9.80
CA GLY A 163 4.57 25.84 9.90
C GLY A 163 5.80 26.44 10.57
N ASN A 164 6.56 27.16 9.77
CA ASN A 164 7.66 28.01 10.26
C ASN A 164 7.02 29.20 11.00
N ALA A 165 6.89 29.08 12.32
CA ALA A 165 6.53 30.20 13.17
C ALA A 165 7.72 31.13 13.23
N GLY A 166 7.72 32.15 12.39
CA GLY A 166 8.65 33.26 12.44
C GLY A 166 8.47 34.03 13.75
N PHE A 167 9.46 33.96 14.60
CA PHE A 167 9.61 34.91 15.72
C PHE A 167 9.96 36.27 15.13
N GLY A 168 8.96 37.15 15.06
CA GLY A 168 9.17 38.58 14.85
C GLY A 168 9.85 39.20 16.04
N SER A 169 11.06 39.67 15.84
CA SER A 169 11.75 40.58 16.75
C SER A 169 11.16 42.00 16.58
N GLU A 170 10.34 42.44 17.49
CA GLU A 170 10.06 43.87 17.66
C GLU A 170 11.05 44.46 18.64
N ALA A 171 12.01 45.17 18.09
CA ALA A 171 12.77 46.16 18.84
C ALA A 171 11.91 47.42 18.96
N SER A 172 11.53 47.78 20.16
CA SER A 172 10.94 49.07 20.45
C SER A 172 11.97 49.99 21.13
N THR A 173 12.27 51.04 20.41
CA THR A 173 12.93 52.24 20.86
C THR A 173 11.99 53.04 21.74
N ILE A 174 12.38 53.40 22.95
CA ILE A 174 12.49 54.75 23.59
C ILE A 174 13.04 54.55 24.98
#